data_6661c59bccaa4e1571ed3e642eda985d
#
_entry.id   6661c59bccaa4e1571ed3e642eda985d
#
_cell.length_a   1.000
_cell.length_b   1.000
_cell.length_c   1.000
_cell.angle_alpha   90.00
_cell.angle_beta   90.00
_cell.angle_gamma   90.00
#
_symmetry.space_group_name_H-M   'P 1'
#
loop_
_entity.id
_entity.type
_entity.pdbx_description
1 polymer ?
#
loop_
_entity_poly.entity_id
_entity_poly.type
_entity_poly.pdbx_seq_one_letter_code
_entity_poly.pdbx_strand_id
1 'polypeptide(L)'
;MPDVSPTKWHLAHTTWFFETFILKKFVPGYRAEIPEYAYLFNSYYNAAGDMHRRDLRGLISRPTVSQAQRYRSSVDSHIDDLLSSCDESLLDEIEPILVLGIHHEQQHQELLITDIKHVFAQNPLYPVFRELKTGGRSSARPGSQSSPLHFIDFEETVTEVGHNGEGFAYDNEGPRHRALVPAFSLATRPVTNGEYIAFIEDNGYSRPEFWLSLGLMTVKEQRWNAPLYWTERDGAWWNFTLSGLRPVDQSEPVTHISYFEADAYANWAGARLPTEFEWERAALSCPMEGNFVESELFHPVAAFASSAGALAKAVISPEKPEQHRHLVQMFGDVWEWTRSAYSPYPGYRAAPGALGEYNGKFMCNQYVLRGGSCATSRTHIRRTYRNFFQPEKRWQFNGIRLARDPE
;
A
#
# COMPACT_ATOMS: atom_id res chain seq x y z
N MET A 1 -4.57 -16.00 -8.69
CA MET A 1 -5.20 -14.94 -9.51
C MET A 1 -4.18 -14.31 -10.46
N PRO A 2 -4.59 -13.57 -11.48
CA PRO A 2 -3.66 -13.04 -12.50
C PRO A 2 -2.71 -11.95 -11.99
N ASP A 3 -2.99 -11.36 -10.84
CA ASP A 3 -2.17 -10.27 -10.27
C ASP A 3 -0.96 -10.77 -9.48
N VAL A 4 -1.01 -12.00 -8.97
CA VAL A 4 0.03 -12.59 -8.13
C VAL A 4 1.20 -13.09 -8.97
N SER A 5 2.42 -12.83 -8.52
CA SER A 5 3.65 -13.34 -9.13
C SER A 5 4.41 -14.25 -8.16
N PRO A 6 5.11 -15.29 -8.66
CA PRO A 6 5.96 -16.13 -7.79
C PRO A 6 7.09 -15.31 -7.15
N THR A 7 7.48 -15.66 -5.91
CA THR A 7 8.58 -15.00 -5.19
C THR A 7 9.85 -14.85 -6.04
N LYS A 8 10.26 -15.91 -6.75
CA LYS A 8 11.43 -15.87 -7.63
C LYS A 8 11.29 -14.88 -8.79
N TRP A 9 10.05 -14.59 -9.23
CA TRP A 9 9.80 -13.58 -10.25
C TRP A 9 10.09 -12.18 -9.70
N HIS A 10 9.66 -11.85 -8.47
CA HIS A 10 9.97 -10.58 -7.83
C HIS A 10 11.47 -10.37 -7.68
N LEU A 11 12.21 -11.39 -7.18
CA LEU A 11 13.66 -11.34 -7.06
C LEU A 11 14.35 -11.05 -8.39
N ALA A 12 13.95 -11.74 -9.45
CA ALA A 12 14.56 -11.58 -10.75
C ALA A 12 14.11 -10.29 -11.46
N HIS A 13 12.88 -9.81 -11.21
CA HIS A 13 12.39 -8.55 -11.77
C HIS A 13 13.12 -7.32 -11.21
N THR A 14 13.33 -7.27 -9.91
CA THR A 14 14.11 -6.17 -9.30
C THR A 14 15.57 -6.21 -9.75
N THR A 15 16.15 -7.41 -9.90
CA THR A 15 17.48 -7.59 -10.51
C THR A 15 17.53 -7.09 -11.96
N TRP A 16 16.53 -7.47 -12.75
CA TRP A 16 16.39 -7.03 -14.16
C TRP A 16 16.32 -5.50 -14.29
N PHE A 17 15.69 -4.81 -13.31
CA PHE A 17 15.64 -3.36 -13.30
C PHE A 17 17.06 -2.76 -13.25
N PHE A 18 17.88 -3.17 -12.30
CA PHE A 18 19.26 -2.69 -12.18
C PHE A 18 20.11 -3.07 -13.40
N GLU A 19 20.02 -4.30 -13.89
CA GLU A 19 20.72 -4.72 -15.09
C GLU A 19 20.35 -3.85 -16.30
N THR A 20 19.04 -3.60 -16.49
CA THR A 20 18.54 -2.92 -17.69
C THR A 20 18.80 -1.42 -17.64
N PHE A 21 18.56 -0.77 -16.51
CA PHE A 21 18.61 0.69 -16.42
C PHE A 21 19.95 1.24 -15.95
N ILE A 22 20.82 0.41 -15.37
CA ILE A 22 22.17 0.81 -14.93
C ILE A 22 23.24 0.11 -15.77
N LEU A 23 23.38 -1.22 -15.65
CA LEU A 23 24.52 -1.91 -16.26
C LEU A 23 24.56 -1.78 -17.79
N LYS A 24 23.45 -2.05 -18.46
CA LYS A 24 23.37 -1.94 -19.94
C LYS A 24 23.59 -0.51 -20.44
N LYS A 25 23.28 0.49 -19.62
CA LYS A 25 23.42 1.90 -19.99
C LYS A 25 24.81 2.47 -19.70
N PHE A 26 25.38 2.12 -18.55
CA PHE A 26 26.57 2.80 -18.04
C PHE A 26 27.86 1.94 -18.06
N VAL A 27 27.77 0.63 -18.29
CA VAL A 27 28.95 -0.23 -18.40
C VAL A 27 29.25 -0.51 -19.87
N PRO A 28 30.34 0.06 -20.44
CA PRO A 28 30.68 -0.15 -21.85
C PRO A 28 30.88 -1.64 -22.16
N GLY A 29 30.17 -2.13 -23.18
CA GLY A 29 30.30 -3.52 -23.63
C GLY A 29 29.61 -4.56 -22.72
N TYR A 30 28.86 -4.13 -21.70
CA TYR A 30 28.10 -5.06 -20.85
C TYR A 30 27.14 -5.91 -21.69
N ARG A 31 27.12 -7.20 -21.42
CA ARG A 31 26.21 -8.16 -22.03
C ARG A 31 25.52 -8.98 -20.94
N ALA A 32 24.19 -9.03 -21.02
CA ALA A 32 23.42 -9.91 -20.14
C ALA A 32 23.86 -11.37 -20.31
N GLU A 33 24.08 -12.06 -19.20
CA GLU A 33 24.45 -13.49 -19.21
C GLU A 33 23.34 -14.34 -19.84
N ILE A 34 22.06 -13.98 -19.56
CA ILE A 34 20.88 -14.67 -20.10
C ILE A 34 19.94 -13.63 -20.72
N PRO A 35 20.04 -13.39 -22.03
CA PRO A 35 19.25 -12.37 -22.74
C PRO A 35 17.73 -12.53 -22.59
N GLU A 36 17.24 -13.77 -22.45
CA GLU A 36 15.81 -14.09 -22.30
C GLU A 36 15.19 -13.53 -21.01
N TYR A 37 16.01 -13.19 -20.00
CA TYR A 37 15.54 -12.55 -18.79
C TYR A 37 14.96 -11.16 -19.04
N ALA A 38 15.36 -10.49 -20.13
CA ALA A 38 14.75 -9.24 -20.55
C ALA A 38 13.25 -9.40 -20.85
N TYR A 39 12.84 -10.51 -21.46
CA TYR A 39 11.44 -10.83 -21.72
C TYR A 39 10.71 -11.36 -20.48
N LEU A 40 11.35 -12.28 -19.73
CA LEU A 40 10.69 -12.97 -18.61
C LEU A 40 10.42 -12.06 -17.41
N PHE A 41 11.29 -11.07 -17.19
CA PHE A 41 11.25 -10.23 -15.99
C PHE A 41 10.92 -8.77 -16.27
N ASN A 42 10.73 -8.35 -17.51
CA ASN A 42 10.04 -7.10 -17.81
C ASN A 42 8.57 -7.19 -17.35
N SER A 43 8.04 -6.11 -16.77
CA SER A 43 6.67 -6.08 -16.24
C SER A 43 5.74 -5.21 -17.09
N TYR A 44 6.09 -3.94 -17.29
CA TYR A 44 5.25 -2.96 -17.97
C TYR A 44 6.06 -1.89 -18.74
N TYR A 45 7.37 -2.08 -18.85
CA TYR A 45 8.24 -1.16 -19.56
C TYR A 45 8.24 -1.48 -21.07
N ASN A 46 7.22 -0.96 -21.78
CA ASN A 46 7.06 -1.27 -23.22
C ASN A 46 8.24 -0.77 -24.05
N ALA A 47 8.83 0.37 -23.67
CA ALA A 47 10.02 0.91 -24.35
C ALA A 47 11.30 0.07 -24.08
N ALA A 48 11.30 -0.81 -23.07
CA ALA A 48 12.39 -1.74 -22.81
C ALA A 48 12.24 -3.07 -23.58
N GLY A 49 11.13 -3.30 -24.27
CA GLY A 49 10.87 -4.47 -25.09
C GLY A 49 9.66 -5.28 -24.66
N ASP A 50 9.47 -6.43 -25.32
CA ASP A 50 8.37 -7.34 -25.04
C ASP A 50 8.45 -7.93 -23.62
N MET A 51 7.31 -8.37 -23.10
CA MET A 51 7.19 -8.90 -21.73
C MET A 51 6.37 -10.19 -21.68
N HIS A 52 6.69 -11.03 -20.70
CA HIS A 52 5.91 -12.22 -20.39
C HIS A 52 4.56 -11.81 -19.77
N ARG A 53 3.48 -12.45 -20.22
CA ARG A 53 2.11 -12.18 -19.72
C ARG A 53 2.02 -12.34 -18.20
N ARG A 54 1.43 -11.34 -17.53
CA ARG A 54 1.32 -11.30 -16.07
C ARG A 54 0.53 -12.48 -15.50
N ASP A 55 -0.61 -12.80 -16.12
CA ASP A 55 -1.50 -13.89 -15.72
C ASP A 55 -0.87 -15.29 -15.86
N LEU A 56 0.22 -15.42 -16.61
CA LEU A 56 0.95 -16.66 -16.84
C LEU A 56 2.26 -16.77 -16.01
N ARG A 57 2.58 -15.79 -15.18
CA ARG A 57 3.82 -15.81 -14.37
C ARG A 57 3.92 -17.02 -13.45
N GLY A 58 2.79 -17.55 -12.98
CA GLY A 58 2.74 -18.79 -12.21
C GLY A 58 3.24 -20.02 -12.95
N LEU A 59 3.28 -20.00 -14.30
CA LEU A 59 3.77 -21.09 -15.15
C LEU A 59 5.28 -21.02 -15.41
N ILE A 60 5.97 -19.97 -15.01
CA ILE A 60 7.42 -19.84 -15.18
C ILE A 60 8.12 -20.86 -14.29
N SER A 61 8.50 -22.00 -14.86
CA SER A 61 9.21 -23.08 -14.13
C SER A 61 10.71 -22.81 -14.01
N ARG A 62 11.29 -22.01 -14.93
CA ARG A 62 12.69 -21.57 -14.95
C ARG A 62 12.77 -20.05 -15.08
N PRO A 63 13.78 -19.39 -14.45
CA PRO A 63 14.83 -20.01 -13.60
C PRO A 63 14.29 -20.62 -12.29
N THR A 64 15.12 -21.47 -11.66
CA THR A 64 14.93 -21.88 -10.28
C THR A 64 15.22 -20.71 -9.34
N VAL A 65 14.84 -20.83 -8.05
CA VAL A 65 15.19 -19.82 -7.03
C VAL A 65 16.71 -19.61 -6.97
N SER A 66 17.50 -20.69 -6.94
CA SER A 66 18.97 -20.60 -6.91
C SER A 66 19.56 -19.94 -8.16
N GLN A 67 18.93 -20.09 -9.34
CA GLN A 67 19.35 -19.38 -10.54
C GLN A 67 19.01 -17.89 -10.46
N ALA A 68 17.83 -17.54 -9.94
CA ALA A 68 17.47 -16.13 -9.71
C ALA A 68 18.41 -15.46 -8.68
N GLN A 69 18.78 -16.18 -7.62
CA GLN A 69 19.77 -15.68 -6.65
C GLN A 69 21.16 -15.49 -7.26
N ARG A 70 21.65 -16.41 -8.09
CA ARG A 70 22.93 -16.21 -8.81
C ARG A 70 22.86 -15.02 -9.76
N TYR A 71 21.76 -14.86 -10.48
CA TYR A 71 21.54 -13.70 -11.34
C TYR A 71 21.63 -12.41 -10.53
N ARG A 72 20.98 -12.35 -9.36
CA ARG A 72 21.08 -11.20 -8.46
C ARG A 72 22.52 -10.95 -8.02
N SER A 73 23.22 -11.96 -7.52
CA SER A 73 24.61 -11.80 -7.07
C SER A 73 25.56 -11.35 -8.18
N SER A 74 25.35 -11.81 -9.41
CA SER A 74 26.14 -11.36 -10.57
C SER A 74 25.89 -9.88 -10.88
N VAL A 75 24.63 -9.44 -10.91
CA VAL A 75 24.27 -8.05 -11.15
C VAL A 75 24.77 -7.14 -10.03
N ASP A 76 24.61 -7.53 -8.77
CA ASP A 76 25.09 -6.78 -7.61
C ASP A 76 26.61 -6.57 -7.68
N SER A 77 27.39 -7.63 -8.02
CA SER A 77 28.85 -7.50 -8.18
C SER A 77 29.23 -6.50 -9.27
N HIS A 78 28.55 -6.50 -10.42
CA HIS A 78 28.83 -5.53 -11.48
C HIS A 78 28.44 -4.10 -11.10
N ILE A 79 27.36 -3.93 -10.29
CA ILE A 79 27.00 -2.62 -9.74
C ILE A 79 28.06 -2.13 -8.77
N ASP A 80 28.56 -2.98 -7.87
CA ASP A 80 29.62 -2.65 -6.93
C ASP A 80 30.92 -2.25 -7.64
N ASP A 81 31.30 -2.97 -8.70
CA ASP A 81 32.45 -2.65 -9.53
C ASP A 81 32.28 -1.29 -10.24
N LEU A 82 31.09 -1.03 -10.79
CA LEU A 82 30.76 0.24 -11.43
C LEU A 82 30.84 1.40 -10.42
N LEU A 83 30.19 1.29 -9.28
CA LEU A 83 30.18 2.34 -8.25
C LEU A 83 31.58 2.59 -7.65
N SER A 84 32.42 1.54 -7.56
CA SER A 84 33.80 1.66 -7.07
C SER A 84 34.74 2.34 -8.07
N SER A 85 34.41 2.35 -9.35
CA SER A 85 35.27 2.84 -10.42
C SER A 85 34.77 4.11 -11.11
N CYS A 86 33.51 4.52 -10.90
CA CYS A 86 32.92 5.70 -11.53
C CYS A 86 33.49 7.00 -10.90
N ASP A 87 33.57 8.04 -11.73
CA ASP A 87 33.84 9.41 -11.27
C ASP A 87 32.53 10.09 -10.78
N GLU A 88 32.67 11.28 -10.15
CA GLU A 88 31.52 12.03 -9.64
C GLU A 88 30.47 12.35 -10.72
N SER A 89 30.90 12.67 -11.94
CA SER A 89 29.98 13.01 -13.03
C SER A 89 29.11 11.82 -13.45
N LEU A 90 29.70 10.63 -13.49
CA LEU A 90 28.98 9.40 -13.81
C LEU A 90 28.09 8.97 -12.62
N LEU A 91 28.55 9.18 -11.40
CA LEU A 91 27.75 8.91 -10.20
C LEU A 91 26.50 9.77 -10.15
N ASP A 92 26.57 11.07 -10.49
CA ASP A 92 25.42 11.98 -10.57
C ASP A 92 24.35 11.50 -11.57
N GLU A 93 24.76 10.81 -12.64
CA GLU A 93 23.83 10.22 -13.62
C GLU A 93 23.21 8.89 -13.12
N ILE A 94 23.96 8.10 -12.35
CA ILE A 94 23.54 6.78 -11.87
C ILE A 94 22.65 6.90 -10.63
N GLU A 95 22.98 7.79 -9.70
CA GLU A 95 22.35 7.90 -8.39
C GLU A 95 20.81 7.99 -8.46
N PRO A 96 20.18 8.85 -9.29
CA PRO A 96 18.72 8.92 -9.37
C PRO A 96 18.06 7.59 -9.80
N ILE A 97 18.72 6.84 -10.68
CA ILE A 97 18.21 5.54 -11.16
C ILE A 97 18.42 4.47 -10.09
N LEU A 98 19.55 4.50 -9.41
CA LEU A 98 19.86 3.57 -8.32
C LEU A 98 18.87 3.75 -7.16
N VAL A 99 18.63 4.99 -6.73
CA VAL A 99 17.66 5.32 -5.69
C VAL A 99 16.24 4.90 -6.08
N LEU A 100 15.83 5.18 -7.33
CA LEU A 100 14.55 4.69 -7.85
C LEU A 100 14.46 3.17 -7.79
N GLY A 101 15.54 2.46 -8.18
CA GLY A 101 15.63 1.00 -8.13
C GLY A 101 15.50 0.44 -6.71
N ILE A 102 16.10 1.09 -5.72
CA ILE A 102 15.95 0.70 -4.30
C ILE A 102 14.51 0.86 -3.84
N HIS A 103 13.86 1.98 -4.16
CA HIS A 103 12.45 2.18 -3.83
C HIS A 103 11.53 1.23 -4.60
N HIS A 104 11.84 0.92 -5.86
CA HIS A 104 11.14 -0.11 -6.63
C HIS A 104 11.27 -1.50 -5.98
N GLU A 105 12.43 -1.83 -5.46
CA GLU A 105 12.63 -3.08 -4.72
C GLU A 105 11.80 -3.12 -3.44
N GLN A 106 11.69 -2.02 -2.70
CA GLN A 106 10.84 -1.93 -1.51
C GLN A 106 9.35 -2.09 -1.85
N GLN A 107 8.88 -1.58 -3.00
CA GLN A 107 7.53 -1.89 -3.48
C GLN A 107 7.35 -3.39 -3.74
N HIS A 108 8.35 -4.03 -4.36
CA HIS A 108 8.31 -5.46 -4.62
C HIS A 108 8.42 -6.33 -3.36
N GLN A 109 9.06 -5.86 -2.30
CA GLN A 109 9.04 -6.50 -0.98
C GLN A 109 7.62 -6.52 -0.40
N GLU A 110 6.88 -5.41 -0.48
CA GLU A 110 5.47 -5.36 -0.08
C GLU A 110 4.60 -6.27 -0.95
N LEU A 111 4.72 -6.19 -2.28
CA LEU A 111 3.98 -7.06 -3.20
C LEU A 111 4.25 -8.55 -2.95
N LEU A 112 5.48 -8.91 -2.61
CA LEU A 112 5.84 -10.29 -2.28
C LEU A 112 5.09 -10.79 -1.05
N ILE A 113 4.94 -9.94 -0.01
CA ILE A 113 4.19 -10.29 1.21
C ILE A 113 2.70 -10.47 0.89
N THR A 114 2.10 -9.59 0.10
CA THR A 114 0.69 -9.70 -0.30
C THR A 114 0.44 -10.90 -1.20
N ASP A 115 1.36 -11.17 -2.12
CA ASP A 115 1.25 -12.27 -3.08
C ASP A 115 1.40 -13.63 -2.37
N ILE A 116 2.36 -13.79 -1.45
CA ILE A 116 2.52 -15.04 -0.70
C ILE A 116 1.34 -15.29 0.25
N LYS A 117 0.79 -14.22 0.85
CA LYS A 117 -0.44 -14.32 1.65
C LYS A 117 -1.59 -14.86 0.81
N HIS A 118 -1.77 -14.34 -0.40
CA HIS A 118 -2.80 -14.84 -1.30
C HIS A 118 -2.61 -16.30 -1.66
N VAL A 119 -1.38 -16.70 -2.03
CA VAL A 119 -1.07 -18.09 -2.39
C VAL A 119 -1.34 -19.05 -1.20
N PHE A 120 -0.94 -18.64 0.00
CA PHE A 120 -1.17 -19.46 1.20
C PHE A 120 -2.65 -19.55 1.58
N ALA A 121 -3.40 -18.48 1.39
CA ALA A 121 -4.84 -18.46 1.65
C ALA A 121 -5.64 -19.38 0.70
N GLN A 122 -5.11 -19.71 -0.50
CA GLN A 122 -5.72 -20.67 -1.41
C GLN A 122 -5.47 -22.14 -0.99
N ASN A 123 -4.52 -22.37 -0.09
CA ASN A 123 -4.20 -23.72 0.37
C ASN A 123 -5.10 -24.08 1.57
N PRO A 124 -5.89 -25.17 1.50
CA PRO A 124 -6.79 -25.57 2.59
C PRO A 124 -6.06 -25.97 3.89
N LEU A 125 -4.74 -26.16 3.85
CA LEU A 125 -3.90 -26.39 5.02
C LEU A 125 -3.57 -25.09 5.77
N TYR A 126 -3.84 -23.91 5.18
CA TYR A 126 -3.54 -22.59 5.73
C TYR A 126 -2.12 -22.48 6.29
N PRO A 127 -1.07 -22.67 5.46
CA PRO A 127 0.30 -22.69 5.93
C PRO A 127 0.67 -21.37 6.62
N VAL A 128 1.44 -21.48 7.70
CA VAL A 128 1.97 -20.36 8.46
C VAL A 128 3.27 -19.88 7.80
N PHE A 129 3.35 -18.61 7.47
CA PHE A 129 4.60 -17.99 7.03
C PHE A 129 5.52 -17.68 8.21
N ARG A 130 4.92 -17.15 9.30
CA ARG A 130 5.64 -16.78 10.51
C ARG A 130 4.76 -16.94 11.74
N GLU A 131 5.24 -17.70 12.71
CA GLU A 131 4.57 -17.81 14.00
C GLU A 131 4.66 -16.47 14.76
N LEU A 132 3.56 -16.05 15.37
CA LEU A 132 3.58 -14.93 16.29
C LEU A 132 4.44 -15.31 17.49
N LYS A 133 5.48 -14.53 17.78
CA LYS A 133 6.25 -14.70 19.01
C LYS A 133 5.31 -14.50 20.19
N THR A 134 5.11 -15.52 21.02
CA THR A 134 4.40 -15.44 22.29
C THR A 134 5.12 -14.40 23.16
N GLY A 135 4.55 -13.18 23.29
CA GLY A 135 5.16 -12.05 24.00
C GLY A 135 5.27 -10.75 23.20
N GLY A 136 5.12 -10.79 21.87
CA GLY A 136 4.90 -9.58 21.07
C GLY A 136 3.51 -9.01 21.36
N ARG A 137 3.35 -7.71 21.40
CA ARG A 137 2.13 -6.94 21.75
C ARG A 137 0.89 -7.23 20.90
N SER A 138 0.65 -8.44 20.50
CA SER A 138 -0.53 -8.91 19.75
C SER A 138 -1.47 -9.73 20.65
N SER A 139 -1.73 -9.26 21.85
CA SER A 139 -2.90 -9.70 22.57
C SER A 139 -3.57 -8.47 23.17
N ALA A 140 -4.46 -7.85 22.38
CA ALA A 140 -5.61 -7.25 23.02
C ALA A 140 -6.16 -8.35 23.96
N ARG A 141 -6.28 -8.06 25.24
CA ARG A 141 -7.03 -8.95 26.13
C ARG A 141 -8.39 -9.16 25.48
N PRO A 142 -8.92 -10.40 25.40
CA PRO A 142 -10.27 -10.62 24.92
C PRO A 142 -11.20 -9.63 25.65
N GLY A 143 -11.85 -8.71 24.91
CA GLY A 143 -12.70 -7.66 25.47
C GLY A 143 -12.07 -6.26 25.57
N SER A 144 -10.86 -6.00 25.06
CA SER A 144 -10.40 -4.61 24.92
C SER A 144 -11.18 -3.95 23.78
N GLN A 145 -12.05 -3.01 24.14
CA GLN A 145 -12.78 -2.20 23.17
C GLN A 145 -11.80 -1.26 22.45
N SER A 146 -11.91 -1.17 21.13
CA SER A 146 -11.26 -0.11 20.37
C SER A 146 -11.70 1.25 20.89
N SER A 147 -10.82 2.25 20.81
CA SER A 147 -11.22 3.64 21.10
C SER A 147 -12.44 4.01 20.24
N PRO A 148 -13.45 4.70 20.79
CA PRO A 148 -14.59 5.18 20.00
C PRO A 148 -14.11 5.95 18.77
N LEU A 149 -14.81 5.80 17.65
CA LEU A 149 -14.55 6.58 16.44
C LEU A 149 -15.04 8.01 16.66
N HIS A 150 -14.13 8.95 16.56
CA HIS A 150 -14.42 10.39 16.61
C HIS A 150 -13.99 11.04 15.29
N PHE A 151 -14.43 12.28 15.09
CA PHE A 151 -14.01 13.08 13.95
C PHE A 151 -13.28 14.34 14.43
N ILE A 152 -12.30 14.79 13.66
CA ILE A 152 -11.56 16.03 13.85
C ILE A 152 -11.87 16.93 12.68
N ASP A 153 -12.27 18.16 12.99
CA ASP A 153 -12.65 19.15 12.01
C ASP A 153 -11.41 19.89 11.46
N PHE A 154 -11.42 20.13 10.16
CA PHE A 154 -10.42 20.89 9.44
C PHE A 154 -11.11 22.00 8.69
N GLU A 155 -10.67 23.24 8.94
CA GLU A 155 -11.17 24.43 8.25
C GLU A 155 -10.78 24.42 6.78
N GLU A 156 -11.59 25.07 5.93
CA GLU A 156 -11.23 25.33 4.53
C GLU A 156 -9.89 26.07 4.44
N THR A 157 -9.04 25.63 3.52
CA THR A 157 -7.76 26.31 3.28
C THR A 157 -7.25 26.09 1.88
N VAL A 158 -6.43 27.02 1.41
CA VAL A 158 -5.55 26.77 0.27
C VAL A 158 -4.21 26.25 0.80
N THR A 159 -3.87 25.04 0.46
CA THR A 159 -2.62 24.39 0.90
C THR A 159 -1.78 23.96 -0.30
N GLU A 160 -0.50 23.71 -0.06
CA GLU A 160 0.37 23.08 -1.05
C GLU A 160 0.32 21.55 -0.89
N VAL A 161 0.09 20.88 -1.99
CA VAL A 161 -0.02 19.42 -2.11
C VAL A 161 1.10 18.89 -3.00
N GLY A 162 1.65 17.74 -2.67
CA GLY A 162 2.74 17.10 -3.39
C GLY A 162 4.12 17.36 -2.78
N HIS A 163 5.10 16.65 -3.30
CA HIS A 163 6.45 16.59 -2.74
C HIS A 163 7.19 17.94 -2.87
N ASN A 164 7.92 18.32 -1.82
CA ASN A 164 8.59 19.61 -1.72
C ASN A 164 9.95 19.70 -2.45
N GLY A 165 10.39 18.59 -3.06
CA GLY A 165 11.67 18.50 -3.76
C GLY A 165 12.85 18.06 -2.90
N GLU A 166 12.66 17.78 -1.61
CA GLU A 166 13.72 17.33 -0.73
C GLU A 166 13.77 15.79 -0.64
N GLY A 167 14.85 15.18 -1.09
CA GLY A 167 15.02 13.74 -1.13
C GLY A 167 14.24 13.06 -2.25
N PHE A 168 13.98 11.77 -2.10
CA PHE A 168 13.32 10.97 -3.11
C PHE A 168 11.80 11.13 -3.10
N ALA A 169 11.22 11.24 -4.30
CA ALA A 169 9.80 11.07 -4.57
C ALA A 169 9.60 10.37 -5.91
N TYR A 170 8.49 9.67 -6.07
CA TYR A 170 8.07 9.24 -7.40
C TYR A 170 7.54 10.42 -8.21
N ASP A 171 7.59 10.30 -9.53
CA ASP A 171 7.12 11.34 -10.45
C ASP A 171 5.65 11.72 -10.24
N ASN A 172 4.81 10.77 -9.78
CA ASN A 172 3.39 10.98 -9.52
C ASN A 172 3.11 11.76 -8.22
N GLU A 173 4.11 11.98 -7.37
CA GLU A 173 4.01 12.81 -6.16
C GLU A 173 4.17 14.31 -6.47
N GLY A 174 4.43 14.66 -7.70
CA GLY A 174 4.65 16.03 -8.15
C GLY A 174 3.93 16.37 -9.46
N PRO A 175 4.03 17.62 -9.91
CA PRO A 175 4.63 18.79 -9.22
C PRO A 175 3.85 19.23 -7.98
N ARG A 176 4.56 19.79 -6.98
CA ARG A 176 3.91 20.47 -5.87
C ARG A 176 3.10 21.64 -6.37
N HIS A 177 1.86 21.77 -5.91
CA HIS A 177 0.93 22.77 -6.39
C HIS A 177 -0.05 23.19 -5.29
N ARG A 178 -0.67 24.35 -5.49
CA ARG A 178 -1.70 24.86 -4.58
C ARG A 178 -3.05 24.25 -4.89
N ALA A 179 -3.73 23.74 -3.86
CA ALA A 179 -5.06 23.20 -3.94
C ALA A 179 -5.96 23.84 -2.88
N LEU A 180 -7.19 24.16 -3.26
CA LEU A 180 -8.24 24.48 -2.29
C LEU A 180 -8.72 23.16 -1.68
N VAL A 181 -8.61 23.02 -0.38
CA VAL A 181 -9.19 21.92 0.39
C VAL A 181 -10.36 22.49 1.18
N PRO A 182 -11.61 22.14 0.83
CA PRO A 182 -12.79 22.57 1.56
C PRO A 182 -12.73 22.14 3.03
N ALA A 183 -13.55 22.72 3.88
CA ALA A 183 -13.70 22.23 5.25
C ALA A 183 -14.19 20.79 5.25
N PHE A 184 -13.67 19.97 6.15
CA PHE A 184 -14.01 18.54 6.30
C PHE A 184 -13.73 18.07 7.71
N SER A 185 -14.32 16.92 8.07
CA SER A 185 -13.98 16.20 9.27
C SER A 185 -13.37 14.86 8.93
N LEU A 186 -12.28 14.46 9.61
CA LEU A 186 -11.58 13.20 9.41
C LEU A 186 -11.68 12.31 10.65
N ALA A 187 -11.95 11.05 10.46
CA ALA A 187 -12.00 10.04 11.52
C ALA A 187 -10.64 9.89 12.21
N THR A 188 -10.64 9.80 13.54
CA THR A 188 -9.43 9.73 14.37
C THR A 188 -8.60 8.48 14.14
N ARG A 189 -9.19 7.40 13.64
CA ARG A 189 -8.57 6.11 13.33
C ARG A 189 -9.22 5.44 12.11
N PRO A 190 -8.60 4.39 11.55
CA PRO A 190 -9.26 3.53 10.57
C PRO A 190 -10.49 2.81 11.15
N VAL A 191 -11.38 2.39 10.26
CA VAL A 191 -12.54 1.53 10.57
C VAL A 191 -12.03 0.17 11.04
N THR A 192 -12.65 -0.35 12.10
CA THR A 192 -12.28 -1.65 12.68
C THR A 192 -13.06 -2.81 12.08
N ASN A 193 -12.56 -4.03 12.27
CA ASN A 193 -13.26 -5.25 11.90
C ASN A 193 -14.66 -5.35 12.54
N GLY A 194 -14.80 -4.96 13.80
CA GLY A 194 -16.10 -5.00 14.49
C GLY A 194 -17.11 -4.04 13.89
N GLU A 195 -16.69 -2.84 13.51
CA GLU A 195 -17.54 -1.89 12.80
C GLU A 195 -17.92 -2.39 11.40
N TYR A 196 -17.01 -3.08 10.73
CA TYR A 196 -17.28 -3.67 9.43
C TYR A 196 -18.20 -4.90 9.51
N ILE A 197 -18.11 -5.70 10.58
CA ILE A 197 -19.03 -6.80 10.85
C ILE A 197 -20.47 -6.26 10.98
N ALA A 198 -20.68 -5.13 11.68
CA ALA A 198 -22.00 -4.51 11.78
C ALA A 198 -22.59 -4.15 10.39
N PHE A 199 -21.76 -3.69 9.43
CA PHE A 199 -22.18 -3.49 8.05
C PHE A 199 -22.61 -4.80 7.36
N ILE A 200 -21.86 -5.88 7.58
CA ILE A 200 -22.20 -7.21 7.04
C ILE A 200 -23.53 -7.69 7.63
N GLU A 201 -23.69 -7.60 8.95
CA GLU A 201 -24.88 -8.04 9.70
C GLU A 201 -26.13 -7.24 9.33
N ASP A 202 -25.99 -5.96 8.96
CA ASP A 202 -27.07 -5.12 8.40
C ASP A 202 -27.33 -5.39 6.89
N ASN A 203 -26.85 -6.52 6.38
CA ASN A 203 -27.00 -6.93 4.98
C ASN A 203 -26.36 -5.94 3.98
N GLY A 204 -25.32 -5.22 4.35
CA GLY A 204 -24.69 -4.17 3.55
C GLY A 204 -24.31 -4.62 2.14
N TYR A 205 -23.85 -5.87 1.98
CA TYR A 205 -23.51 -6.45 0.67
C TYR A 205 -24.73 -6.68 -0.26
N SER A 206 -25.93 -6.68 0.28
CA SER A 206 -27.19 -6.92 -0.46
C SER A 206 -28.02 -5.66 -0.68
N ARG A 207 -27.60 -4.53 -0.12
CA ARG A 207 -28.34 -3.25 -0.12
C ARG A 207 -27.79 -2.33 -1.23
N PRO A 208 -28.46 -2.25 -2.39
CA PRO A 208 -27.94 -1.57 -3.59
C PRO A 208 -27.74 -0.07 -3.41
N GLU A 209 -28.44 0.57 -2.47
CA GLU A 209 -28.38 2.00 -2.23
C GLU A 209 -27.00 2.49 -1.75
N PHE A 210 -26.17 1.60 -1.21
CA PHE A 210 -24.82 1.96 -0.74
C PHE A 210 -23.75 1.85 -1.82
N TRP A 211 -24.02 1.11 -2.89
CA TRP A 211 -23.01 0.69 -3.85
C TRP A 211 -22.96 1.55 -5.10
N LEU A 212 -21.76 1.86 -5.53
CA LEU A 212 -21.54 2.29 -6.91
C LEU A 212 -21.99 1.19 -7.89
N SER A 213 -22.55 1.57 -9.04
CA SER A 213 -23.11 0.62 -10.01
C SER A 213 -22.15 -0.50 -10.39
N LEU A 214 -20.90 -0.15 -10.73
CA LEU A 214 -19.87 -1.15 -11.08
C LEU A 214 -19.49 -2.01 -9.85
N GLY A 215 -19.47 -1.42 -8.66
CA GLY A 215 -19.21 -2.13 -7.41
C GLY A 215 -20.25 -3.20 -7.13
N LEU A 216 -21.53 -2.86 -7.24
CA LEU A 216 -22.64 -3.82 -7.05
C LEU A 216 -22.59 -4.96 -8.07
N MET A 217 -22.26 -4.65 -9.33
CA MET A 217 -22.08 -5.67 -10.36
C MET A 217 -20.93 -6.63 -9.98
N THR A 218 -19.79 -6.07 -9.61
CA THR A 218 -18.60 -6.85 -9.22
C THR A 218 -18.88 -7.75 -8.01
N VAL A 219 -19.53 -7.22 -6.97
CA VAL A 219 -19.91 -7.98 -5.77
C VAL A 219 -20.81 -9.18 -6.13
N LYS A 220 -21.81 -8.96 -6.98
CA LYS A 220 -22.72 -10.03 -7.43
C LYS A 220 -22.01 -11.07 -8.28
N GLU A 221 -21.19 -10.65 -9.24
CA GLU A 221 -20.44 -11.53 -10.13
C GLU A 221 -19.43 -12.37 -9.37
N GLN A 222 -18.67 -11.74 -8.49
CA GLN A 222 -17.63 -12.39 -7.68
C GLN A 222 -18.19 -13.04 -6.39
N ARG A 223 -19.49 -12.85 -6.09
CA ARG A 223 -20.17 -13.37 -4.90
C ARG A 223 -19.47 -12.97 -3.59
N TRP A 224 -19.07 -11.70 -3.52
CA TRP A 224 -18.47 -11.18 -2.29
C TRP A 224 -19.54 -10.96 -1.22
N ASN A 225 -19.22 -11.33 0.02
CA ASN A 225 -20.08 -11.15 1.19
C ASN A 225 -19.28 -10.76 2.45
N ALA A 226 -17.96 -10.65 2.35
CA ALA A 226 -17.05 -10.27 3.43
C ALA A 226 -15.71 -9.81 2.83
N PRO A 227 -14.81 -9.19 3.60
CA PRO A 227 -13.42 -8.91 3.21
C PRO A 227 -12.71 -10.16 2.69
N LEU A 228 -11.76 -9.98 1.77
CA LEU A 228 -10.98 -11.11 1.25
C LEU A 228 -10.21 -11.79 2.40
N TYR A 229 -10.13 -13.13 2.35
CA TYR A 229 -9.53 -14.01 3.36
C TYR A 229 -10.36 -14.20 4.64
N TRP A 230 -11.57 -13.64 4.73
CA TRP A 230 -12.51 -13.98 5.78
C TRP A 230 -13.31 -15.22 5.43
N THR A 231 -13.63 -16.00 6.44
CA THR A 231 -14.52 -17.18 6.33
C THR A 231 -15.35 -17.30 7.60
N GLU A 232 -16.61 -17.69 7.47
CA GLU A 232 -17.48 -17.96 8.61
C GLU A 232 -17.27 -19.42 9.08
N ARG A 233 -17.12 -19.61 10.40
CA ARG A 233 -17.02 -20.90 11.04
C ARG A 233 -17.78 -20.87 12.35
N ASP A 234 -18.71 -21.80 12.52
CA ASP A 234 -19.49 -21.95 13.76
C ASP A 234 -20.14 -20.62 14.22
N GLY A 235 -20.62 -19.81 13.28
CA GLY A 235 -21.27 -18.52 13.56
C GLY A 235 -20.30 -17.39 13.94
N ALA A 236 -19.00 -17.57 13.72
CA ALA A 236 -17.98 -16.55 13.97
C ALA A 236 -17.12 -16.31 12.72
N TRP A 237 -16.68 -15.06 12.55
CA TRP A 237 -15.74 -14.70 11.48
C TRP A 237 -14.30 -15.09 11.84
N TRP A 238 -13.64 -15.72 10.89
CA TRP A 238 -12.22 -16.06 10.91
C TRP A 238 -11.52 -15.38 9.74
N ASN A 239 -10.27 -14.98 9.91
CA ASN A 239 -9.44 -14.45 8.82
C ASN A 239 -8.13 -15.24 8.68
N PHE A 240 -7.69 -15.41 7.44
CA PHE A 240 -6.36 -15.93 7.18
C PHE A 240 -5.34 -14.79 7.27
N THR A 241 -4.31 -15.01 8.10
CA THR A 241 -3.15 -14.13 8.28
C THR A 241 -1.87 -14.87 7.89
N LEU A 242 -0.74 -14.15 7.78
CA LEU A 242 0.56 -14.82 7.58
C LEU A 242 1.03 -15.62 8.81
N SER A 243 0.32 -15.50 9.94
CA SER A 243 0.48 -16.35 11.14
C SER A 243 -0.56 -17.47 11.21
N GLY A 244 -1.28 -17.75 10.14
CA GLY A 244 -2.31 -18.77 10.05
C GLY A 244 -3.72 -18.23 10.13
N LEU A 245 -4.68 -19.16 10.15
CA LEU A 245 -6.11 -18.88 10.28
C LEU A 245 -6.45 -18.63 11.77
N ARG A 246 -7.13 -17.50 12.06
CA ARG A 246 -7.50 -17.11 13.44
C ARG A 246 -8.89 -16.45 13.47
N PRO A 247 -9.57 -16.44 14.63
CA PRO A 247 -10.75 -15.58 14.81
C PRO A 247 -10.42 -14.12 14.47
N VAL A 248 -11.39 -13.41 13.87
CA VAL A 248 -11.26 -11.99 13.59
C VAL A 248 -11.22 -11.20 14.90
N ASP A 249 -10.15 -10.42 15.11
CA ASP A 249 -10.11 -9.48 16.21
C ASP A 249 -10.89 -8.21 15.81
N GLN A 250 -11.99 -7.95 16.52
CA GLN A 250 -12.90 -6.85 16.21
C GLN A 250 -12.28 -5.46 16.39
N SER A 251 -11.19 -5.34 17.12
CA SER A 251 -10.50 -4.08 17.41
C SER A 251 -9.44 -3.69 16.38
N GLU A 252 -9.00 -4.61 15.54
CA GLU A 252 -8.03 -4.35 14.47
C GLU A 252 -8.68 -3.63 13.29
N PRO A 253 -7.93 -2.79 12.53
CA PRO A 253 -8.42 -2.21 11.29
C PRO A 253 -8.89 -3.26 10.29
N VAL A 254 -10.06 -3.04 9.68
CA VAL A 254 -10.49 -3.87 8.56
C VAL A 254 -9.52 -3.72 7.40
N THR A 255 -9.18 -4.85 6.76
CA THR A 255 -8.25 -4.87 5.64
C THR A 255 -8.66 -5.88 4.58
N HIS A 256 -8.01 -5.82 3.41
CA HIS A 256 -8.32 -6.66 2.25
C HIS A 256 -9.71 -6.42 1.69
N ILE A 257 -10.07 -5.16 1.57
CA ILE A 257 -11.30 -4.66 0.96
C ILE A 257 -10.98 -3.85 -0.30
N SER A 258 -11.87 -3.89 -1.26
CA SER A 258 -11.81 -3.09 -2.48
C SER A 258 -12.22 -1.62 -2.21
N TYR A 259 -11.97 -0.75 -3.18
CA TYR A 259 -12.53 0.61 -3.16
C TYR A 259 -14.07 0.58 -3.10
N PHE A 260 -14.69 -0.33 -3.85
CA PHE A 260 -16.15 -0.47 -3.85
C PHE A 260 -16.70 -0.82 -2.48
N GLU A 261 -16.06 -1.73 -1.75
CA GLU A 261 -16.44 -2.11 -0.39
C GLU A 261 -16.21 -0.96 0.60
N ALA A 262 -15.10 -0.22 0.43
CA ALA A 262 -14.78 0.93 1.26
C ALA A 262 -15.80 2.07 1.08
N ASP A 263 -16.19 2.37 -0.17
CA ASP A 263 -17.19 3.39 -0.49
C ASP A 263 -18.58 2.98 0.00
N ALA A 264 -18.97 1.73 -0.21
CA ALA A 264 -20.26 1.21 0.27
C ALA A 264 -20.37 1.25 1.79
N TYR A 265 -19.31 0.87 2.50
CA TYR A 265 -19.25 1.01 3.96
C TYR A 265 -19.38 2.47 4.39
N ALA A 266 -18.66 3.38 3.74
CA ALA A 266 -18.71 4.80 4.07
C ALA A 266 -20.14 5.37 3.89
N ASN A 267 -20.82 5.03 2.80
CA ASN A 267 -22.21 5.40 2.55
C ASN A 267 -23.16 4.84 3.62
N TRP A 268 -22.99 3.56 3.99
CA TRP A 268 -23.77 2.93 5.07
C TRP A 268 -23.58 3.64 6.41
N ALA A 269 -22.34 4.07 6.71
CA ALA A 269 -22.00 4.77 7.95
C ALA A 269 -22.41 6.27 7.95
N GLY A 270 -23.12 6.76 6.93
CA GLY A 270 -23.48 8.18 6.80
C GLY A 270 -22.27 9.09 6.69
N ALA A 271 -21.22 8.62 6.00
CA ALA A 271 -19.95 9.31 5.82
C ALA A 271 -19.46 9.13 4.37
N ARG A 272 -18.24 9.52 4.11
CA ARG A 272 -17.55 9.30 2.83
C ARG A 272 -16.07 8.94 3.03
N LEU A 273 -15.40 8.55 1.96
CA LEU A 273 -13.94 8.47 1.95
C LEU A 273 -13.35 9.88 1.85
N PRO A 274 -12.15 10.15 2.42
CA PRO A 274 -11.44 11.39 2.22
C PRO A 274 -10.97 11.53 0.76
N THR A 275 -10.79 12.75 0.29
CA THR A 275 -9.95 12.99 -0.88
C THR A 275 -8.47 12.81 -0.50
N GLU A 276 -7.60 12.57 -1.50
CA GLU A 276 -6.16 12.47 -1.23
C GLU A 276 -5.58 13.77 -0.67
N PHE A 277 -6.17 14.93 -0.99
CA PHE A 277 -5.73 16.25 -0.50
C PHE A 277 -6.17 16.49 0.95
N GLU A 278 -7.38 16.09 1.32
CA GLU A 278 -7.83 16.11 2.72
C GLU A 278 -6.94 15.21 3.59
N TRP A 279 -6.63 14.01 3.09
CA TRP A 279 -5.75 13.07 3.77
C TRP A 279 -4.34 13.65 3.96
N GLU A 280 -3.73 14.18 2.88
CA GLU A 280 -2.37 14.75 2.92
C GLU A 280 -2.30 15.95 3.88
N ARG A 281 -3.30 16.84 3.85
CA ARG A 281 -3.40 17.95 4.79
C ARG A 281 -3.46 17.49 6.24
N ALA A 282 -4.30 16.52 6.55
CA ALA A 282 -4.42 15.98 7.90
C ALA A 282 -3.11 15.32 8.37
N ALA A 283 -2.41 14.64 7.48
CA ALA A 283 -1.14 13.98 7.74
C ALA A 283 0.03 14.94 8.03
N LEU A 284 -0.08 16.24 7.67
CA LEU A 284 0.99 17.22 7.94
C LEU A 284 1.33 17.34 9.42
N SER A 285 0.34 17.20 10.30
CA SER A 285 0.51 17.28 11.76
C SER A 285 0.87 15.95 12.42
N CYS A 286 0.94 14.85 11.65
CA CYS A 286 1.17 13.52 12.19
C CYS A 286 2.64 13.09 12.02
N PRO A 287 3.23 12.40 13.02
CA PRO A 287 4.51 11.76 12.83
C PRO A 287 4.38 10.61 11.83
N MET A 288 5.43 10.38 11.01
CA MET A 288 5.49 9.22 10.11
C MET A 288 5.91 7.96 10.88
N GLU A 289 5.09 7.59 11.85
CA GLU A 289 5.28 6.43 12.72
C GLU A 289 4.05 5.52 12.65
N GLY A 290 4.28 4.21 12.69
CA GLY A 290 3.20 3.24 12.59
C GLY A 290 3.69 1.80 12.59
N ASN A 291 2.77 0.89 12.36
CA ASN A 291 3.04 -0.52 12.17
C ASN A 291 3.44 -0.78 10.70
N PHE A 292 4.73 -0.88 10.47
CA PHE A 292 5.36 -1.14 9.18
C PHE A 292 5.98 -2.54 9.11
N VAL A 293 6.56 -2.90 7.97
CA VAL A 293 7.17 -4.22 7.74
C VAL A 293 8.24 -4.58 8.77
N GLU A 294 8.96 -3.58 9.31
CA GLU A 294 10.00 -3.75 10.31
C GLU A 294 9.47 -4.27 11.66
N SER A 295 8.16 -4.17 11.92
CA SER A 295 7.50 -4.82 13.07
C SER A 295 7.48 -6.33 12.95
N GLU A 296 7.59 -6.85 11.71
CA GLU A 296 7.49 -8.27 11.35
C GLU A 296 6.15 -8.93 11.74
N LEU A 297 5.12 -8.13 12.03
CA LEU A 297 3.78 -8.63 12.34
C LEU A 297 3.01 -9.03 11.08
N PHE A 298 3.26 -8.34 9.96
CA PHE A 298 2.61 -8.53 8.66
C PHE A 298 1.07 -8.57 8.76
N HIS A 299 0.54 -7.81 9.72
CA HIS A 299 -0.88 -7.70 9.98
C HIS A 299 -1.18 -6.37 10.70
N PRO A 300 -2.32 -5.72 10.41
CA PRO A 300 -2.75 -4.54 11.15
C PRO A 300 -2.95 -4.83 12.63
N VAL A 301 -2.73 -3.85 13.49
CA VAL A 301 -2.94 -3.97 14.94
C VAL A 301 -3.97 -2.98 15.43
N ALA A 302 -4.63 -3.30 16.55
CA ALA A 302 -5.62 -2.43 17.16
C ALA A 302 -5.03 -1.09 17.61
N ALA A 303 -5.79 -0.01 17.41
CA ALA A 303 -5.46 1.30 17.97
C ALA A 303 -5.74 1.31 19.47
N PHE A 304 -4.70 1.35 20.29
CA PHE A 304 -4.85 1.43 21.75
C PHE A 304 -4.86 2.89 22.24
N ALA A 305 -5.75 3.21 23.16
CA ALA A 305 -5.82 4.52 23.80
C ALA A 305 -4.50 4.96 24.50
N SER A 306 -3.64 3.99 24.89
CA SER A 306 -2.35 4.26 25.52
C SER A 306 -1.23 4.67 24.56
N SER A 307 -1.32 4.37 23.26
CA SER A 307 -0.36 4.84 22.27
C SER A 307 -0.53 6.34 21.95
N ALA A 308 -1.73 6.87 22.14
CA ALA A 308 -1.99 8.31 22.06
C ALA A 308 -1.26 9.11 23.18
N GLY A 309 -1.04 8.50 24.35
CA GLY A 309 -0.38 9.15 25.49
C GLY A 309 1.16 9.20 25.43
N ALA A 310 1.80 8.29 24.72
CA ALA A 310 3.26 8.23 24.60
C ALA A 310 3.81 9.14 23.49
N LEU A 311 3.04 9.38 22.43
CA LEU A 311 3.39 10.24 21.28
C LEU A 311 2.97 11.71 21.47
N ALA A 312 2.04 12.00 22.42
CA ALA A 312 1.50 13.33 22.68
C ALA A 312 2.44 14.30 23.44
N LYS A 313 3.74 13.97 23.60
CA LYS A 313 4.69 14.88 24.26
C LYS A 313 5.20 16.04 23.41
N ALA A 314 4.81 16.12 22.15
CA ALA A 314 5.17 17.22 21.27
C ALA A 314 3.94 18.08 20.93
N VAL A 315 3.85 19.23 21.56
CA VAL A 315 2.85 20.31 21.38
C VAL A 315 1.61 20.20 22.26
N ILE A 316 1.74 20.55 23.53
CA ILE A 316 0.61 20.84 24.40
C ILE A 316 0.50 22.37 24.58
N SER A 317 -0.60 22.95 24.11
CA SER A 317 -1.07 24.25 24.62
C SER A 317 -2.01 24.00 25.80
N PRO A 318 -1.82 24.63 26.97
CA PRO A 318 -2.48 24.21 28.21
C PRO A 318 -3.95 24.65 28.37
N GLU A 319 -4.58 25.26 27.38
CA GLU A 319 -5.79 26.07 27.61
C GLU A 319 -7.15 25.39 27.33
N LYS A 320 -7.21 24.15 26.79
CA LYS A 320 -8.52 23.45 26.58
C LYS A 320 -8.42 21.94 26.77
N PRO A 321 -8.88 21.40 27.92
CA PRO A 321 -8.76 19.94 28.20
C PRO A 321 -9.67 19.03 27.38
N GLU A 322 -10.68 19.53 26.68
CA GLU A 322 -11.66 18.70 25.92
C GLU A 322 -11.30 18.42 24.46
N GLN A 323 -10.18 18.91 23.93
CA GLN A 323 -9.82 18.83 22.50
C GLN A 323 -8.64 17.91 22.20
N HIS A 324 -8.29 16.94 23.04
CA HIS A 324 -7.19 16.01 22.76
C HIS A 324 -7.65 14.80 21.92
N ARG A 325 -8.35 15.04 20.82
CA ARG A 325 -8.57 14.02 19.79
C ARG A 325 -7.40 14.09 18.80
N HIS A 326 -6.57 13.05 18.81
CA HIS A 326 -5.45 12.97 17.88
C HIS A 326 -5.75 11.94 16.79
N LEU A 327 -5.28 12.21 15.57
CA LEU A 327 -5.25 11.22 14.52
C LEU A 327 -4.23 10.12 14.90
N VAL A 328 -4.64 8.87 14.86
CA VAL A 328 -3.78 7.71 15.07
C VAL A 328 -3.78 6.81 13.84
N GLN A 329 -2.71 6.05 13.65
CA GLN A 329 -2.57 5.12 12.53
C GLN A 329 -2.72 5.80 11.16
N MET A 330 -2.28 7.06 11.02
CA MET A 330 -2.21 7.72 9.71
C MET A 330 -1.16 7.06 8.79
N PHE A 331 -0.20 6.36 9.39
CA PHE A 331 0.83 5.66 8.66
C PHE A 331 0.96 4.22 9.14
N GLY A 332 1.24 3.31 8.20
CA GLY A 332 1.30 1.88 8.47
C GLY A 332 -0.08 1.22 8.64
N ASP A 333 -0.12 0.03 9.20
CA ASP A 333 -1.29 -0.83 9.36
C ASP A 333 -2.01 -1.13 8.03
N VAL A 334 -2.75 -0.18 7.45
CA VAL A 334 -3.48 -0.35 6.20
C VAL A 334 -3.31 0.84 5.28
N TRP A 335 -3.16 0.61 3.98
CA TRP A 335 -3.37 1.63 2.97
C TRP A 335 -4.81 2.13 3.01
N GLU A 336 -5.01 3.42 3.15
CA GLU A 336 -6.33 4.03 3.25
C GLU A 336 -6.83 4.44 1.87
N TRP A 337 -7.96 3.84 1.42
CA TRP A 337 -8.63 4.26 0.20
C TRP A 337 -9.09 5.71 0.28
N THR A 338 -8.82 6.47 -0.76
CA THR A 338 -9.37 7.81 -0.94
C THR A 338 -10.38 7.81 -2.08
N ARG A 339 -11.31 8.77 -2.07
CA ARG A 339 -12.25 8.95 -3.18
C ARG A 339 -11.63 9.60 -4.42
N SER A 340 -10.34 9.92 -4.38
CA SER A 340 -9.64 10.56 -5.48
C SER A 340 -9.29 9.54 -6.58
N ALA A 341 -9.77 9.81 -7.80
CA ALA A 341 -9.28 9.11 -8.97
C ALA A 341 -7.76 9.37 -9.15
N TYR A 342 -7.02 8.33 -9.50
CA TYR A 342 -5.60 8.48 -9.79
C TYR A 342 -5.40 9.23 -11.10
N SER A 343 -5.10 10.50 -11.00
CA SER A 343 -4.92 11.45 -12.11
C SER A 343 -3.62 12.24 -11.96
N PRO A 344 -3.09 12.80 -13.05
CA PRO A 344 -1.88 13.63 -12.97
C PRO A 344 -2.15 14.92 -12.18
N TYR A 345 -1.17 15.32 -11.39
CA TYR A 345 -1.20 16.66 -10.79
C TYR A 345 -1.03 17.75 -11.86
N PRO A 346 -1.52 18.97 -11.61
CA PRO A 346 -1.34 20.08 -12.54
C PRO A 346 0.13 20.28 -12.93
N GLY A 347 0.41 20.25 -14.23
CA GLY A 347 1.78 20.38 -14.74
C GLY A 347 2.62 19.10 -14.74
N TYR A 348 2.07 17.95 -14.34
CA TYR A 348 2.76 16.65 -14.43
C TYR A 348 3.25 16.37 -15.84
N ARG A 349 4.46 15.84 -15.95
CA ARG A 349 5.04 15.33 -17.19
C ARG A 349 5.85 14.09 -16.88
N ALA A 350 5.51 12.98 -17.53
CA ALA A 350 6.33 11.78 -17.44
C ALA A 350 7.73 12.02 -18.03
N ALA A 351 8.74 11.43 -17.42
CA ALA A 351 10.09 11.45 -17.98
C ALA A 351 10.14 10.73 -19.35
N PRO A 352 11.05 11.09 -20.25
CA PRO A 352 11.20 10.38 -21.49
C PRO A 352 11.74 8.95 -21.30
N GLY A 353 11.40 8.05 -22.23
CA GLY A 353 11.88 6.68 -22.25
C GLY A 353 11.19 5.76 -21.24
N ALA A 354 11.74 4.56 -21.07
CA ALA A 354 11.12 3.50 -20.29
C ALA A 354 10.92 3.85 -18.80
N LEU A 355 11.82 4.62 -18.20
CA LEU A 355 11.67 5.06 -16.81
C LEU A 355 10.44 5.95 -16.59
N GLY A 356 10.04 6.74 -17.60
CA GLY A 356 8.82 7.55 -17.56
C GLY A 356 7.53 6.74 -17.65
N GLU A 357 7.62 5.44 -17.95
CA GLU A 357 6.47 4.53 -17.94
C GLU A 357 6.08 4.06 -16.51
N TYR A 358 6.80 4.49 -15.50
CA TYR A 358 6.67 3.94 -14.14
C TYR A 358 5.27 4.19 -13.53
N ASN A 359 4.74 5.39 -13.63
CA ASN A 359 3.48 5.76 -12.98
C ASN A 359 2.44 6.36 -13.94
N GLY A 360 2.83 7.26 -14.83
CA GLY A 360 1.91 8.10 -15.60
C GLY A 360 0.91 7.33 -16.45
N LYS A 361 1.30 6.22 -17.05
CA LYS A 361 0.42 5.41 -17.90
C LYS A 361 -0.68 4.66 -17.13
N PHE A 362 -0.58 4.59 -15.81
CA PHE A 362 -1.59 3.95 -14.96
C PHE A 362 -2.66 4.92 -14.46
N MET A 363 -2.60 6.20 -14.82
CA MET A 363 -3.57 7.23 -14.42
C MET A 363 -4.89 7.08 -15.18
N CYS A 364 -5.51 5.91 -15.05
CA CYS A 364 -6.78 5.54 -15.68
C CYS A 364 -7.47 4.44 -14.87
N ASN A 365 -8.74 4.65 -14.52
CA ASN A 365 -9.57 3.67 -13.80
C ASN A 365 -8.94 3.12 -12.50
N GLN A 366 -8.18 3.94 -11.80
CA GLN A 366 -7.58 3.61 -10.52
C GLN A 366 -7.90 4.69 -9.49
N TYR A 367 -7.81 4.33 -8.21
CA TYR A 367 -8.03 5.22 -7.09
C TYR A 367 -6.77 5.30 -6.23
N VAL A 368 -6.57 6.47 -5.61
CA VAL A 368 -5.41 6.74 -4.77
C VAL A 368 -5.59 6.12 -3.38
N LEU A 369 -4.53 5.52 -2.88
CA LEU A 369 -4.40 5.08 -1.49
C LEU A 369 -3.24 5.82 -0.81
N ARG A 370 -3.39 6.03 0.48
CA ARG A 370 -2.43 6.81 1.28
C ARG A 370 -2.03 6.05 2.55
N GLY A 371 -0.88 6.41 3.14
CA GLY A 371 -0.48 6.04 4.49
C GLY A 371 0.46 4.85 4.64
N GLY A 372 0.55 3.96 3.67
CA GLY A 372 1.32 2.72 3.83
C GLY A 372 0.56 1.64 4.56
N SER A 373 1.14 0.45 4.65
CA SER A 373 0.56 -0.71 5.34
C SER A 373 1.56 -1.37 6.29
N CYS A 374 1.12 -2.40 6.99
CA CYS A 374 1.98 -3.28 7.80
C CYS A 374 3.02 -4.07 6.98
N ALA A 375 2.96 -4.01 5.67
CA ALA A 375 3.93 -4.61 4.75
C ALA A 375 4.82 -3.58 4.03
N THR A 376 4.54 -2.28 4.20
CA THR A 376 5.35 -1.17 3.65
C THR A 376 6.58 -0.94 4.51
N SER A 377 7.75 -0.65 3.91
CA SER A 377 8.94 -0.24 4.67
C SER A 377 8.82 1.20 5.17
N ARG A 378 9.30 1.45 6.40
CA ARG A 378 9.37 2.78 6.99
C ARG A 378 10.23 3.75 6.18
N THR A 379 11.29 3.26 5.55
CA THR A 379 12.18 4.07 4.72
C THR A 379 11.63 4.36 3.34
N HIS A 380 10.50 3.71 2.98
CA HIS A 380 9.84 3.85 1.70
C HIS A 380 8.66 4.83 1.74
N ILE A 381 7.96 4.92 2.88
CA ILE A 381 6.76 5.74 3.00
C ILE A 381 7.08 7.24 3.08
N ARG A 382 6.22 8.07 2.52
CA ARG A 382 6.24 9.54 2.57
C ARG A 382 4.80 10.06 2.73
N ARG A 383 4.63 11.26 3.28
CA ARG A 383 3.31 11.90 3.35
C ARG A 383 2.68 12.11 1.99
N THR A 384 3.49 12.33 0.98
CA THR A 384 3.09 12.61 -0.40
C THR A 384 2.93 11.35 -1.26
N TYR A 385 3.33 10.17 -0.73
CA TYR A 385 3.25 8.91 -1.48
C TYR A 385 1.82 8.64 -1.97
N ARG A 386 1.68 8.42 -3.27
CA ARG A 386 0.42 8.10 -3.95
C ARG A 386 0.46 6.67 -4.45
N ASN A 387 -0.02 5.72 -3.65
CA ASN A 387 -0.27 4.37 -4.11
C ASN A 387 -1.59 4.30 -4.87
N PHE A 388 -1.75 3.36 -5.77
CA PHE A 388 -2.94 3.31 -6.63
C PHE A 388 -3.25 1.88 -7.07
N PHE A 389 -4.55 1.55 -7.10
CA PHE A 389 -5.05 0.27 -7.61
C PHE A 389 -6.40 0.46 -8.31
N GLN A 390 -6.75 -0.51 -9.17
CA GLN A 390 -8.09 -0.61 -9.73
C GLN A 390 -9.11 -0.82 -8.59
N PRO A 391 -10.34 -0.31 -8.75
CA PRO A 391 -11.32 -0.25 -7.65
C PRO A 391 -11.78 -1.62 -7.14
N GLU A 392 -11.66 -2.70 -7.92
CA GLU A 392 -12.02 -4.06 -7.51
C GLU A 392 -10.90 -4.81 -6.77
N LYS A 393 -9.69 -4.25 -6.69
CA LYS A 393 -8.54 -4.95 -6.10
C LYS A 393 -8.61 -4.94 -4.57
N ARG A 394 -8.35 -6.11 -3.96
CA ARG A 394 -8.53 -6.30 -2.51
C ARG A 394 -7.50 -7.21 -1.83
N TRP A 395 -6.45 -7.65 -2.55
CA TRP A 395 -5.43 -8.53 -1.94
C TRP A 395 -4.32 -7.79 -1.18
N GLN A 396 -4.19 -6.48 -1.36
CA GLN A 396 -3.30 -5.63 -0.57
C GLN A 396 -3.89 -5.40 0.83
N PHE A 397 -3.08 -4.87 1.74
CA PHE A 397 -3.53 -4.45 3.06
C PHE A 397 -4.24 -3.08 2.96
N ASN A 398 -5.36 -3.05 2.25
CA ASN A 398 -6.18 -1.85 2.04
C ASN A 398 -7.28 -1.77 3.10
N GLY A 399 -7.52 -0.57 3.64
CA GLY A 399 -8.53 -0.31 4.67
C GLY A 399 -9.27 1.01 4.45
N ILE A 400 -9.97 1.49 5.46
CA ILE A 400 -10.88 2.64 5.43
C ILE A 400 -10.54 3.62 6.53
N ARG A 401 -10.41 4.90 6.18
CA ARG A 401 -10.62 6.01 7.10
C ARG A 401 -11.79 6.84 6.58
N LEU A 402 -12.71 7.21 7.46
CA LEU A 402 -13.89 7.99 7.10
C LEU A 402 -13.61 9.49 7.13
N ALA A 403 -14.31 10.20 6.27
CA ALA A 403 -14.43 11.66 6.30
C ALA A 403 -15.91 12.06 6.27
N ARG A 404 -16.19 13.31 6.62
CA ARG A 404 -17.52 13.94 6.55
C ARG A 404 -17.39 15.34 5.98
N ASP A 405 -18.43 15.79 5.32
CA ASP A 405 -18.61 17.19 5.01
C ASP A 405 -19.06 17.93 6.29
N PRO A 406 -18.78 19.23 6.43
CA PRO A 406 -19.31 20.04 7.52
C PRO A 406 -20.85 19.98 7.55
N GLU A 407 -21.42 20.01 8.75
CA GLU A 407 -22.89 20.17 8.94
C GLU A 407 -23.33 21.58 8.55
#